data_1e6e1f1d7f21b22eb458891e4efdf477
#
_entry.id   1e6e1f1d7f21b22eb458891e4efdf477
#
_cell.length_a   1.000
_cell.length_b   1.000
_cell.length_c   1.000
_cell.angle_alpha   90.00
_cell.angle_beta   90.00
_cell.angle_gamma   90.00
#
_symmetry.space_group_name_H-M   'P 1'
#
loop_
_entity.id
_entity.type
_entity.pdbx_description
1 polymer ?
#
loop_
_entity_poly.entity_id
_entity_poly.type
_entity_poly.pdbx_seq_one_letter_code
_entity_poly.pdbx_strand_id
1 'polypeptide(L)'
;QRKSGIVFVCVHEGESEGAVREECALAVRRNVPVRAGHVPITKVFSGEWRPAGEVTLELPEGNADGGAKTMDDLWDSLCAQAILDSADGANLDARIARRDQIVTLKAAEEKLSRDHQRAKNPAQRNEIYAKLHKIRTQLAQLEQ
;
A
#
# COMPACT_ATOMS: atom_id res chain seq x y z
N GLN A 1 -1.40 25.16 15.83
CA GLN A 1 -1.83 24.44 14.61
C GLN A 1 -2.48 23.11 15.05
N ARG A 2 -3.78 22.96 14.78
CA ARG A 2 -4.45 21.68 15.01
C ARG A 2 -3.89 20.66 14.02
N LYS A 3 -3.26 19.62 14.50
CA LYS A 3 -2.88 18.45 13.71
C LYS A 3 -4.12 17.58 13.56
N SER A 4 -4.94 17.83 12.55
CA SER A 4 -6.08 16.98 12.22
C SER A 4 -5.67 15.99 11.12
N GLY A 5 -5.98 14.73 11.32
CA GLY A 5 -5.93 13.73 10.28
C GLY A 5 -7.12 13.91 9.34
N ILE A 6 -6.92 13.69 8.04
CA ILE A 6 -7.96 13.75 7.02
C ILE A 6 -7.92 12.46 6.22
N VAL A 7 -9.06 11.79 6.14
CA VAL A 7 -9.29 10.68 5.21
C VAL A 7 -10.07 11.23 4.02
N PHE A 8 -9.54 11.06 2.83
CA PHE A 8 -10.20 11.42 1.58
C PHE A 8 -10.91 10.19 1.02
N VAL A 9 -12.14 10.37 0.64
CA VAL A 9 -12.92 9.39 -0.12
C VAL A 9 -12.94 9.86 -1.56
N CYS A 10 -12.22 9.17 -2.43
CA CYS A 10 -12.16 9.46 -3.86
C CYS A 10 -13.14 8.55 -4.57
N VAL A 11 -14.02 9.11 -5.37
CA VAL A 11 -15.03 8.36 -6.13
C VAL A 11 -14.91 8.71 -7.60
N HIS A 12 -14.96 7.72 -8.46
CA HIS A 12 -15.10 7.91 -9.90
C HIS A 12 -15.97 6.80 -10.51
N GLU A 13 -16.43 7.04 -11.73
CA GLU A 13 -17.07 6.00 -12.54
C GLU A 13 -15.98 5.20 -13.27
N GLY A 14 -15.91 3.90 -12.98
CA GLY A 14 -15.01 2.95 -13.64
C GLY A 14 -15.78 1.99 -14.52
N GLU A 15 -15.17 1.54 -15.60
CA GLU A 15 -15.73 0.47 -16.43
C GLU A 15 -15.11 -0.86 -16.03
N SER A 16 -15.93 -1.76 -15.49
CA SER A 16 -15.53 -3.11 -15.11
C SER A 16 -16.51 -4.11 -15.69
N GLU A 17 -16.00 -5.14 -16.36
CA GLU A 17 -16.79 -6.21 -16.98
C GLU A 17 -17.90 -5.71 -17.94
N GLY A 18 -17.65 -4.57 -18.62
CA GLY A 18 -18.60 -3.98 -19.58
C GLY A 18 -19.77 -3.21 -18.94
N ALA A 19 -19.73 -2.95 -17.64
CA ALA A 19 -20.69 -2.11 -16.93
C ALA A 19 -19.98 -0.93 -16.25
N VAL A 20 -20.61 0.24 -16.30
CA VAL A 20 -20.16 1.42 -15.54
C VAL A 20 -20.54 1.23 -14.08
N ARG A 21 -19.57 1.33 -13.18
CA ARG A 21 -19.76 1.23 -11.73
C ARG A 21 -19.04 2.37 -11.03
N GLU A 22 -19.63 2.83 -9.94
CA GLU A 22 -18.89 3.71 -9.03
C GLU A 22 -17.81 2.92 -8.30
N GLU A 23 -16.58 3.39 -8.43
CA GLU A 23 -15.43 2.89 -7.70
C GLU A 23 -14.95 3.93 -6.71
N CYS A 24 -14.46 3.45 -5.57
CA CYS A 24 -13.97 4.28 -4.48
C CYS A 24 -12.57 3.84 -4.06
N ALA A 25 -11.73 4.81 -3.79
CA ALA A 25 -10.45 4.62 -3.11
C ALA A 25 -10.35 5.57 -1.93
N LEU A 26 -9.74 5.10 -0.85
CA LEU A 26 -9.44 5.91 0.31
C LEU A 26 -8.01 6.45 0.20
N ALA A 27 -7.81 7.69 0.59
CA ALA A 27 -6.49 8.30 0.64
C ALA A 27 -6.30 9.04 1.96
N VAL A 28 -5.09 9.01 2.49
CA VAL A 28 -4.71 9.69 3.72
C VAL A 28 -3.39 10.41 3.54
N ARG A 29 -3.24 11.52 4.25
CA ARG A 29 -2.00 12.26 4.34
C ARG A 29 -1.37 12.01 5.69
N ARG A 30 -0.15 11.43 5.71
CA ARG A 30 0.57 11.18 6.95
C ARG A 30 2.06 11.49 6.83
N ASN A 31 2.70 11.71 7.96
CA ASN A 31 4.13 11.88 8.02
C ASN A 31 4.82 10.54 7.79
N VAL A 32 5.91 10.57 7.02
CA VAL A 32 6.79 9.42 6.83
C VAL A 32 7.88 9.49 7.89
N PRO A 33 8.20 8.36 8.56
CA PRO A 33 9.33 8.32 9.48
C PRO A 33 10.62 8.72 8.78
N VAL A 34 11.36 9.62 9.41
CA VAL A 34 12.65 10.09 8.93
C VAL A 34 13.70 9.88 10.01
N ARG A 35 14.97 9.84 9.63
CA ARG A 35 16.08 9.74 10.60
C ARG A 35 16.07 10.95 11.53
N ALA A 36 16.55 10.76 12.76
CA ALA A 36 16.68 11.83 13.73
C ALA A 36 17.44 13.03 13.13
N GLY A 37 16.93 14.25 13.35
CA GLY A 37 17.50 15.49 12.81
C GLY A 37 17.04 15.89 11.41
N HIS A 38 16.23 15.08 10.75
CA HIS A 38 15.62 15.44 9.46
C HIS A 38 14.20 16.01 9.63
N VAL A 39 13.82 16.90 8.72
CA VAL A 39 12.47 17.46 8.69
C VAL A 39 11.48 16.37 8.28
N PRO A 40 10.39 16.17 9.03
CA PRO A 40 9.37 15.20 8.67
C PRO A 40 8.81 15.47 7.26
N ILE A 41 8.75 14.44 6.44
CA ILE A 41 8.18 14.51 5.10
C ILE A 41 6.73 14.02 5.21
N THR A 42 5.80 14.82 4.69
CA THR A 42 4.40 14.41 4.58
C THR A 42 4.15 13.81 3.19
N LYS A 43 3.53 12.65 3.14
CA LYS A 43 3.20 11.94 1.91
C LYS A 43 1.71 11.59 1.90
N VAL A 44 1.12 11.58 0.72
CA VAL A 44 -0.23 11.05 0.49
C VAL A 44 -0.11 9.57 0.11
N PHE A 45 -0.86 8.73 0.79
CA PHE A 45 -1.00 7.32 0.51
C PHE A 45 -2.43 7.03 0.08
N SER A 46 -2.60 6.18 -0.91
CA SER A 46 -3.92 5.74 -1.37
C SER A 46 -4.02 4.21 -1.32
N GLY A 47 -5.22 3.74 -1.07
CA GLY A 47 -5.60 2.34 -1.25
C GLY A 47 -5.90 2.02 -2.72
N GLU A 48 -6.34 0.79 -2.94
CA GLU A 48 -6.78 0.33 -4.26
C GLU A 48 -8.20 0.81 -4.56
N TRP A 49 -8.51 1.01 -5.84
CA TRP A 49 -9.85 1.27 -6.31
C TRP A 49 -10.69 0.00 -6.19
N ARG A 50 -11.87 0.13 -5.58
CA ARG A 50 -12.82 -0.97 -5.38
C ARG A 50 -14.25 -0.47 -5.60
N PRO A 51 -15.22 -1.37 -5.88
CA PRO A 51 -16.61 -0.98 -5.94
C PRO A 51 -17.03 -0.18 -4.71
N ALA A 52 -17.69 0.96 -4.90
CA ALA A 52 -18.00 1.90 -3.81
C ALA A 52 -18.81 1.25 -2.68
N GLY A 53 -19.67 0.28 -2.97
CA GLY A 53 -20.44 -0.45 -1.97
C GLY A 53 -19.63 -1.42 -1.11
N GLU A 54 -18.38 -1.72 -1.47
CA GLU A 54 -17.49 -2.63 -0.75
C GLU A 54 -16.49 -1.87 0.15
N VAL A 55 -16.42 -0.55 0.03
CA VAL A 55 -15.52 0.28 0.83
C VAL A 55 -16.20 0.71 2.11
N THR A 56 -15.69 0.23 3.24
CA THR A 56 -16.18 0.57 4.58
C THR A 56 -15.03 1.08 5.43
N LEU A 57 -15.33 1.97 6.38
CA LEU A 57 -14.43 2.40 7.43
C LEU A 57 -15.03 2.00 8.77
N GLU A 58 -14.28 1.24 9.52
CA GLU A 58 -14.67 0.79 10.86
C GLU A 58 -13.98 1.66 11.92
N LEU A 59 -14.75 2.08 12.93
CA LEU A 59 -14.15 2.68 14.11
C LEU A 59 -13.68 1.54 15.04
N PRO A 60 -12.39 1.52 15.42
CA PRO A 60 -11.90 0.48 16.30
C PRO A 60 -12.62 0.54 17.64
N GLU A 61 -13.26 -0.55 18.03
CA GLU A 61 -13.84 -0.69 19.36
C GLU A 61 -12.75 -0.63 20.43
N GLY A 62 -13.10 -0.08 21.62
CA GLY A 62 -12.21 -0.13 22.77
C GLY A 62 -11.82 -1.57 23.10
N ASN A 63 -10.62 -1.79 23.64
CA ASN A 63 -10.22 -3.13 24.06
C ASN A 63 -11.22 -3.71 25.08
N ALA A 64 -11.51 -5.00 24.97
CA ALA A 64 -12.35 -5.73 25.92
C ALA A 64 -11.87 -5.60 27.39
N ASP A 65 -10.59 -5.31 27.57
CA ASP A 65 -9.94 -5.08 28.88
C ASP A 65 -10.09 -3.63 29.40
N GLY A 66 -10.90 -2.79 28.74
CA GLY A 66 -11.18 -1.41 29.21
C GLY A 66 -10.04 -0.42 28.98
N GLY A 67 -9.02 -0.76 28.22
CA GLY A 67 -7.97 0.15 27.80
C GLY A 67 -8.54 1.19 26.81
N ALA A 68 -8.45 2.49 27.16
CA ALA A 68 -8.82 3.56 26.26
C ALA A 68 -7.84 3.58 25.07
N LYS A 69 -8.35 3.39 23.85
CA LYS A 69 -7.58 3.66 22.65
C LYS A 69 -7.31 5.15 22.55
N THR A 70 -6.08 5.51 22.22
CA THR A 70 -5.71 6.90 22.01
C THR A 70 -6.22 7.40 20.65
N MET A 71 -6.22 8.72 20.45
CA MET A 71 -6.50 9.30 19.14
C MET A 71 -5.45 8.89 18.10
N ASP A 72 -4.23 8.59 18.52
CA ASP A 72 -3.18 8.10 17.65
C ASP A 72 -3.48 6.66 17.20
N ASP A 73 -3.95 5.79 18.09
CA ASP A 73 -4.37 4.42 17.75
C ASP A 73 -5.56 4.44 16.77
N LEU A 74 -6.52 5.33 16.99
CA LEU A 74 -7.63 5.52 16.05
C LEU A 74 -7.13 5.98 14.69
N TRP A 75 -6.23 6.95 14.65
CA TRP A 75 -5.67 7.46 13.40
C TRP A 75 -4.87 6.40 12.66
N ASP A 76 -4.05 5.62 13.35
CA ASP A 76 -3.28 4.54 12.76
C ASP A 76 -4.19 3.43 12.22
N SER A 77 -5.28 3.10 12.90
CA SER A 77 -6.29 2.16 12.39
C SER A 77 -6.97 2.69 11.12
N LEU A 78 -7.40 3.95 11.09
CA LEU A 78 -8.00 4.55 9.89
C LEU A 78 -7.03 4.61 8.72
N CYS A 79 -5.76 4.92 8.97
CA CYS A 79 -4.72 4.88 7.96
C CYS A 79 -4.48 3.45 7.45
N ALA A 80 -4.46 2.45 8.33
CA ALA A 80 -4.29 1.06 7.95
C ALA A 80 -5.45 0.57 7.07
N GLN A 81 -6.69 0.94 7.39
CA GLN A 81 -7.85 0.64 6.56
C GLN A 81 -7.76 1.30 5.18
N ALA A 82 -7.38 2.58 5.13
CA ALA A 82 -7.26 3.31 3.88
C ALA A 82 -6.14 2.78 2.98
N ILE A 83 -5.01 2.34 3.54
CA ILE A 83 -3.81 1.99 2.77
C ILE A 83 -3.68 0.48 2.56
N LEU A 84 -4.00 -0.31 3.60
CA LEU A 84 -3.72 -1.75 3.67
C LEU A 84 -4.98 -2.61 3.74
N ASP A 85 -6.16 -2.01 3.73
CA ASP A 85 -7.44 -2.71 3.92
C ASP A 85 -7.47 -3.57 5.20
N SER A 86 -6.95 -3.02 6.29
CA SER A 86 -6.82 -3.69 7.58
C SER A 86 -7.11 -2.73 8.72
N ALA A 87 -7.98 -3.10 9.65
CA ALA A 87 -8.28 -2.29 10.84
C ALA A 87 -7.15 -2.26 11.88
N ASP A 88 -6.18 -3.17 11.76
CA ASP A 88 -5.01 -3.22 12.63
C ASP A 88 -3.99 -2.14 12.27
N GLY A 89 -3.83 -1.15 13.15
CA GLY A 89 -2.87 -0.06 13.02
C GLY A 89 -1.47 -0.38 13.55
N ALA A 90 -1.24 -1.58 14.09
CA ALA A 90 0.06 -1.93 14.66
C ALA A 90 1.16 -1.98 13.59
N ASN A 91 2.34 -1.43 13.92
CA ASN A 91 3.51 -1.40 13.04
C ASN A 91 3.22 -0.85 11.64
N LEU A 92 2.31 0.10 11.54
CA LEU A 92 1.76 0.59 10.28
C LEU A 92 2.84 1.06 9.30
N ASP A 93 3.83 1.84 9.74
CA ASP A 93 4.88 2.37 8.87
C ASP A 93 5.74 1.25 8.26
N ALA A 94 6.06 0.22 9.04
CA ALA A 94 6.80 -0.94 8.54
C ALA A 94 5.97 -1.75 7.52
N ARG A 95 4.67 -1.88 7.76
CA ARG A 95 3.74 -2.56 6.85
C ARG A 95 3.54 -1.80 5.54
N ILE A 96 3.44 -0.47 5.61
CA ILE A 96 3.39 0.40 4.41
C ILE A 96 4.68 0.28 3.61
N ALA A 97 5.84 0.36 4.27
CA ALA A 97 7.14 0.20 3.60
C ALA A 97 7.27 -1.16 2.90
N ARG A 98 6.83 -2.23 3.57
CA ARG A 98 6.80 -3.58 2.98
C ARG A 98 5.89 -3.65 1.75
N ARG A 99 4.68 -3.10 1.83
CA ARG A 99 3.76 -3.01 0.67
C ARG A 99 4.40 -2.28 -0.50
N ASP A 100 4.96 -1.11 -0.25
CA ASP A 100 5.58 -0.29 -1.29
C ASP A 100 6.77 -1.00 -1.93
N GLN A 101 7.54 -1.74 -1.14
CA GLN A 101 8.63 -2.58 -1.65
C GLN A 101 8.11 -3.73 -2.54
N ILE A 102 7.05 -4.42 -2.13
CA ILE A 102 6.41 -5.47 -2.94
C ILE A 102 5.90 -4.90 -4.26
N VAL A 103 5.21 -3.76 -4.25
CA VAL A 103 4.72 -3.10 -5.47
C VAL A 103 5.86 -2.76 -6.41
N THR A 104 6.96 -2.21 -5.88
CA THR A 104 8.14 -1.87 -6.68
C THR A 104 8.79 -3.10 -7.29
N LEU A 105 8.93 -4.18 -6.53
CA LEU A 105 9.52 -5.43 -7.01
C LEU A 105 8.63 -6.12 -8.06
N LYS A 106 7.30 -6.10 -7.89
CA LYS A 106 6.36 -6.65 -8.89
C LYS A 106 6.42 -5.88 -10.21
N ALA A 107 6.50 -4.55 -10.16
CA ALA A 107 6.68 -3.74 -11.37
C ALA A 107 8.02 -4.03 -12.08
N ALA A 108 9.10 -4.22 -11.31
CA ALA A 108 10.41 -4.59 -11.85
C ALA A 108 10.41 -6.01 -12.45
N GLU A 109 9.73 -6.96 -11.82
CA GLU A 109 9.56 -8.33 -12.33
C GLU A 109 8.82 -8.32 -13.67
N GLU A 110 7.71 -7.59 -13.76
CA GLU A 110 6.93 -7.49 -14.98
C GLU A 110 7.76 -6.89 -16.14
N LYS A 111 8.52 -5.81 -15.86
CA LYS A 111 9.40 -5.19 -16.83
C LYS A 111 10.47 -6.19 -17.33
N LEU A 112 11.18 -6.83 -16.40
CA LEU A 112 12.22 -7.81 -16.75
C LEU A 112 11.66 -9.04 -17.48
N SER A 113 10.45 -9.47 -17.15
CA SER A 113 9.78 -10.57 -17.85
C SER A 113 9.52 -10.20 -19.33
N ARG A 114 9.05 -8.98 -19.58
CA ARG A 114 8.86 -8.46 -20.95
C ARG A 114 10.20 -8.35 -21.69
N ASP A 115 11.24 -7.85 -21.02
CA ASP A 115 12.58 -7.72 -21.60
C ASP A 115 13.20 -9.10 -21.92
N HIS A 116 13.00 -10.09 -21.06
CA HIS A 116 13.43 -11.48 -21.26
C HIS A 116 12.79 -12.10 -22.53
N GLN A 117 11.48 -11.86 -22.73
CA GLN A 117 10.78 -12.35 -23.92
C GLN A 117 11.28 -11.70 -25.20
N ARG A 118 11.70 -10.43 -25.14
CA ARG A 118 12.22 -9.67 -26.30
C ARG A 118 13.69 -9.92 -26.58
N ALA A 119 14.46 -10.42 -25.62
CA ALA A 119 15.90 -10.63 -25.75
C ALA A 119 16.20 -11.71 -26.78
N LYS A 120 16.96 -11.34 -27.81
CA LYS A 120 17.39 -12.24 -28.90
C LYS A 120 18.75 -12.89 -28.62
N ASN A 121 19.60 -12.22 -27.85
CA ASN A 121 20.94 -12.68 -27.51
C ASN A 121 20.88 -13.62 -26.28
N PRO A 122 21.45 -14.85 -26.36
CA PRO A 122 21.45 -15.78 -25.22
C PRO A 122 22.14 -15.25 -23.96
N ALA A 123 23.24 -14.51 -24.12
CA ALA A 123 23.95 -13.94 -22.97
C ALA A 123 23.09 -12.89 -22.24
N GLN A 124 22.43 -12.00 -22.98
CA GLN A 124 21.49 -11.02 -22.43
C GLN A 124 20.30 -11.71 -21.76
N ARG A 125 19.78 -12.76 -22.36
CA ARG A 125 18.66 -13.54 -21.81
C ARG A 125 19.02 -14.16 -20.46
N ASN A 126 20.22 -14.72 -20.35
CA ASN A 126 20.71 -15.30 -19.09
C ASN A 126 20.91 -14.25 -17.99
N GLU A 127 21.41 -13.07 -18.34
CA GLU A 127 21.56 -11.96 -17.39
C GLU A 127 20.20 -11.48 -16.85
N ILE A 128 19.21 -11.31 -17.73
CA ILE A 128 17.85 -10.93 -17.34
C ILE A 128 17.23 -12.02 -16.47
N TYR A 129 17.42 -13.29 -16.80
CA TYR A 129 16.92 -14.41 -16.01
C TYR A 129 17.50 -14.42 -14.58
N ALA A 130 18.78 -14.15 -14.43
CA ALA A 130 19.42 -14.06 -13.11
C ALA A 130 18.82 -12.91 -12.26
N LYS A 131 18.55 -11.75 -12.88
CA LYS A 131 17.88 -10.62 -12.23
C LYS A 131 16.45 -10.98 -11.82
N LEU A 132 15.69 -11.64 -12.69
CA LEU A 132 14.35 -12.12 -12.42
C LEU A 132 14.33 -13.09 -11.22
N HIS A 133 15.25 -14.05 -11.20
CA HIS A 133 15.34 -15.01 -10.10
C HIS A 133 15.59 -14.31 -8.77
N LYS A 134 16.49 -13.33 -8.73
CA LYS A 134 16.77 -12.53 -7.52
C LYS A 134 15.52 -11.77 -7.04
N ILE A 135 14.79 -11.13 -7.94
CA ILE A 135 13.56 -10.39 -7.59
C ILE A 135 12.49 -11.35 -7.06
N ARG A 136 12.28 -12.49 -7.69
CA ARG A 136 11.32 -13.49 -7.23
C ARG A 136 11.64 -14.04 -5.84
N THR A 137 12.93 -14.27 -5.57
CA THR A 137 13.37 -14.69 -4.23
C THR A 137 13.08 -13.61 -3.19
N GLN A 138 13.33 -12.33 -3.51
CA GLN A 138 13.01 -11.22 -2.62
C GLN A 138 11.50 -11.06 -2.38
N LEU A 139 10.68 -11.21 -3.42
CA LEU A 139 9.22 -11.19 -3.30
C LEU A 139 8.73 -12.32 -2.40
N ALA A 140 9.21 -13.56 -2.59
CA ALA A 140 8.84 -14.71 -1.77
C ALA A 140 9.19 -14.49 -0.28
N GLN A 141 10.29 -13.81 0.03
CA GLN A 141 10.67 -13.46 1.41
C GLN A 141 9.77 -12.38 2.02
N LEU A 142 9.29 -11.45 1.20
CA LEU A 142 8.43 -10.37 1.68
C LEU A 142 6.96 -10.79 1.79
N GLU A 143 6.51 -11.78 1.05
CA GLU A 143 5.12 -12.27 1.06
C GLU A 143 4.88 -13.37 2.12
N GLN A 144 5.92 -13.83 2.80
CA GLN A 144 5.82 -14.69 3.99
C GLN A 144 5.42 -13.86 5.22
#